data_8dd0e1134bd566c99207f4f2f8612463
#
_entry.id   8dd0e1134bd566c99207f4f2f8612463
#
_cell.length_a   1.000
_cell.length_b   1.000
_cell.length_c   1.000
_cell.angle_alpha   90.00
_cell.angle_beta   90.00
_cell.angle_gamma   90.00
#
_symmetry.space_group_name_H-M   'P 1'
#
loop_
_entity.id
_entity.type
_entity.pdbx_description
1 polymer ?
#
loop_
_entity_poly.entity_id
_entity_poly.type
_entity_poly.pdbx_seq_one_letter_code
_entity_poly.pdbx_strand_id
1 'polypeptide(L)'
;MTARKNRPLAPSSDGERSVAVFMDMRPIGVFDSGLGGLTAVHSLWQILPEETLIYFGDTARVPYGGRSRETILQYARQDVRFLRSFDLKAILIACGTVTTTSLPTLRAENDLPIVGVVEPACRRALAVSKNKRIGMIATQASVRSGAYEATLRQM
;
A
#
# COMPACT_ATOMS: atom_id res chain seq x y z
N MET A 1 -10.80 21.05 -10.87
CA MET A 1 -11.07 19.91 -9.98
C MET A 1 -12.58 19.77 -9.84
N THR A 2 -13.21 18.87 -10.59
CA THR A 2 -14.67 18.68 -10.58
C THR A 2 -15.00 17.48 -9.69
N ALA A 3 -15.66 17.75 -8.57
CA ALA A 3 -16.20 16.70 -7.70
C ALA A 3 -17.27 15.92 -8.46
N ARG A 4 -17.03 14.62 -8.72
CA ARG A 4 -18.06 13.71 -9.22
C ARG A 4 -19.06 13.44 -8.09
N LYS A 5 -20.29 13.90 -8.26
CA LYS A 5 -21.40 13.62 -7.35
C LYS A 5 -21.74 12.12 -7.35
N ASN A 6 -21.96 11.55 -6.17
CA ASN A 6 -22.52 10.22 -5.97
C ASN A 6 -23.78 10.05 -6.80
N ARG A 7 -23.78 9.13 -7.76
CA ARG A 7 -24.96 8.74 -8.53
C ARG A 7 -25.48 7.40 -8.00
N PRO A 8 -26.69 7.34 -7.45
CA PRO A 8 -27.29 6.07 -7.06
C PRO A 8 -27.65 5.25 -8.30
N LEU A 9 -27.41 3.94 -8.27
CA LEU A 9 -27.91 3.00 -9.25
C LEU A 9 -29.43 2.88 -9.11
N ALA A 10 -30.13 2.82 -10.27
CA ALA A 10 -31.58 2.67 -10.30
C ALA A 10 -32.02 1.35 -9.66
N PRO A 11 -33.15 1.31 -8.90
CA PRO A 11 -33.62 0.09 -8.27
C PRO A 11 -34.15 -0.90 -9.32
N SER A 12 -33.77 -2.19 -9.16
CA SER A 12 -34.35 -3.30 -9.88
C SER A 12 -35.75 -3.64 -9.32
N SER A 13 -36.66 -4.09 -10.18
CA SER A 13 -38.10 -4.27 -9.92
C SER A 13 -38.49 -5.51 -9.12
N ASP A 14 -37.53 -6.22 -8.54
CA ASP A 14 -37.83 -7.44 -7.77
C ASP A 14 -37.60 -7.17 -6.28
N GLY A 15 -38.64 -7.47 -5.47
CA GLY A 15 -38.84 -7.12 -4.07
C GLY A 15 -37.78 -7.59 -3.05
N GLU A 16 -36.51 -7.66 -3.43
CA GLU A 16 -35.39 -7.84 -2.52
C GLU A 16 -34.96 -6.50 -1.96
N ARG A 17 -34.84 -6.42 -0.64
CA ARG A 17 -34.29 -5.26 0.06
C ARG A 17 -32.91 -4.96 -0.53
N SER A 18 -32.83 -4.03 -1.48
CA SER A 18 -31.57 -3.55 -2.01
C SER A 18 -30.78 -2.89 -0.88
N VAL A 19 -29.76 -3.57 -0.38
CA VAL A 19 -28.72 -2.94 0.44
C VAL A 19 -28.03 -1.96 -0.50
N ALA A 20 -28.27 -0.66 -0.31
CA ALA A 20 -27.56 0.36 -1.05
C ALA A 20 -26.07 0.24 -0.68
N VAL A 21 -25.29 -0.37 -1.53
CA VAL A 21 -23.82 -0.41 -1.38
C VAL A 21 -23.32 0.99 -1.72
N PHE A 22 -23.06 1.79 -0.72
CA PHE A 22 -22.39 3.07 -0.89
C PHE A 22 -20.93 2.80 -1.24
N MET A 23 -20.57 2.99 -2.51
CA MET A 23 -19.19 2.91 -2.92
C MET A 23 -18.42 4.11 -2.34
N ASP A 24 -17.35 3.84 -1.61
CA ASP A 24 -16.45 4.88 -1.12
C ASP A 24 -15.59 5.38 -2.29
N MET A 25 -15.93 6.56 -2.81
CA MET A 25 -15.28 7.18 -3.96
C MET A 25 -13.99 7.94 -3.61
N ARG A 26 -13.59 7.96 -2.34
CA ARG A 26 -12.32 8.58 -1.94
C ARG A 26 -11.14 7.86 -2.60
N PRO A 27 -10.07 8.58 -2.94
CA PRO A 27 -8.91 7.98 -3.60
C PRO A 27 -8.12 7.05 -2.66
N ILE A 28 -7.33 6.17 -3.26
CA ILE A 28 -6.30 5.39 -2.59
C ILE A 28 -4.97 6.13 -2.74
N GLY A 29 -4.31 6.43 -1.62
CA GLY A 29 -2.95 6.96 -1.62
C GLY A 29 -1.94 5.84 -1.85
N VAL A 30 -0.94 6.08 -2.68
CA VAL A 30 0.18 5.17 -2.90
C VAL A 30 1.46 5.93 -2.69
N PHE A 31 2.36 5.48 -1.81
CA PHE A 31 3.67 6.11 -1.72
C PHE A 31 4.84 5.13 -1.79
N ASP A 32 5.95 5.64 -2.27
CA ASP A 32 7.24 4.99 -2.35
C ASP A 32 8.36 5.97 -2.02
N SER A 33 9.50 5.46 -1.59
CA SER A 33 10.72 6.25 -1.38
C SER A 33 11.36 6.78 -2.67
N GLY A 34 10.81 6.43 -3.84
CA GLY A 34 11.35 6.81 -5.14
C GLY A 34 10.32 6.65 -6.26
N LEU A 35 10.69 5.91 -7.31
CA LEU A 35 9.84 5.67 -8.48
C LEU A 35 9.41 4.20 -8.66
N GLY A 36 10.00 3.28 -7.89
CA GLY A 36 9.71 1.84 -8.01
C GLY A 36 8.26 1.49 -7.74
N GLY A 37 7.60 2.25 -6.88
CA GLY A 37 6.19 2.10 -6.54
C GLY A 37 5.21 2.34 -7.70
N LEU A 38 5.64 2.94 -8.81
CA LEU A 38 4.82 3.05 -10.03
C LEU A 38 4.45 1.68 -10.61
N THR A 39 5.23 0.64 -10.35
CA THR A 39 4.87 -0.74 -10.72
C THR A 39 3.62 -1.21 -9.98
N ALA A 40 3.48 -0.84 -8.71
CA ALA A 40 2.27 -1.13 -7.93
C ALA A 40 1.07 -0.31 -8.44
N VAL A 41 1.26 0.96 -8.81
CA VAL A 41 0.20 1.79 -9.43
C VAL A 41 -0.29 1.14 -10.71
N HIS A 42 0.62 0.69 -11.59
CA HIS A 42 0.24 0.00 -12.84
C HIS A 42 -0.59 -1.26 -12.55
N SER A 43 -0.18 -2.07 -11.58
CA SER A 43 -0.92 -3.28 -11.20
C SER A 43 -2.29 -2.96 -10.60
N LEU A 44 -2.39 -1.90 -9.77
CA LEU A 44 -3.67 -1.45 -9.21
C LEU A 44 -4.64 -1.00 -10.29
N TRP A 45 -4.20 -0.26 -11.30
CA TRP A 45 -5.06 0.14 -12.44
C TRP A 45 -5.64 -1.03 -13.21
N GLN A 46 -4.90 -2.15 -13.29
CA GLN A 46 -5.39 -3.35 -13.98
C GLN A 46 -6.50 -4.07 -13.19
N ILE A 47 -6.43 -4.09 -11.86
CA ILE A 47 -7.36 -4.84 -11.00
C ILE A 47 -8.45 -3.97 -10.38
N LEU A 48 -8.24 -2.67 -10.30
CA LEU A 48 -9.13 -1.68 -9.72
C LEU A 48 -9.28 -0.47 -10.65
N PRO A 49 -9.80 -0.65 -11.89
CA PRO A 49 -9.81 0.40 -12.92
C PRO A 49 -10.68 1.61 -12.57
N GLU A 50 -11.66 1.45 -11.69
CA GLU A 50 -12.58 2.52 -11.26
C GLU A 50 -12.01 3.35 -10.10
N GLU A 51 -10.88 2.93 -9.50
CA GLU A 51 -10.31 3.62 -8.35
C GLU A 51 -9.46 4.83 -8.77
N THR A 52 -9.64 5.92 -8.05
CA THR A 52 -8.72 7.07 -8.16
C THR A 52 -7.48 6.81 -7.32
N LEU A 53 -6.31 6.92 -7.93
CA LEU A 53 -5.03 6.73 -7.26
C LEU A 53 -4.29 8.08 -7.14
N ILE A 54 -3.74 8.36 -5.96
CA ILE A 54 -2.82 9.48 -5.72
C ILE A 54 -1.46 8.90 -5.37
N TYR A 55 -0.49 9.08 -6.27
CA TYR A 55 0.88 8.59 -6.06
C TYR A 55 1.79 9.70 -5.54
N PHE A 56 2.58 9.38 -4.53
CA PHE A 56 3.65 10.22 -4.00
C PHE A 56 4.97 9.44 -3.97
N GLY A 57 5.98 9.92 -4.67
CA GLY A 57 7.35 9.40 -4.63
C GLY A 57 8.27 10.39 -3.92
N ASP A 58 8.87 10.01 -2.80
CA ASP A 58 9.80 10.84 -2.03
C ASP A 58 11.21 10.87 -2.65
N THR A 59 11.29 11.33 -3.89
CA THR A 59 12.52 11.31 -4.68
C THR A 59 13.61 12.23 -4.16
N ALA A 60 13.25 13.21 -3.32
CA ALA A 60 14.22 14.15 -2.74
C ALA A 60 15.11 13.52 -1.66
N ARG A 61 14.66 12.41 -1.02
CA ARG A 61 15.34 11.76 0.11
C ARG A 61 15.87 10.36 -0.19
N VAL A 62 15.80 9.91 -1.44
CA VAL A 62 16.40 8.63 -1.87
C VAL A 62 17.91 8.62 -1.65
N PRO A 63 18.50 7.44 -1.30
CA PRO A 63 17.86 6.16 -1.02
C PRO A 63 17.50 6.00 0.47
N TYR A 64 16.38 5.34 0.77
CA TYR A 64 15.98 4.98 2.15
C TYR A 64 16.76 3.79 2.70
N GLY A 65 17.14 2.86 1.82
CA GLY A 65 17.63 1.53 2.19
C GLY A 65 18.91 1.48 3.05
N GLY A 66 19.69 2.57 3.07
CA GLY A 66 20.88 2.73 3.92
C GLY A 66 20.65 3.59 5.18
N ARG A 67 19.44 4.09 5.40
CA ARG A 67 19.13 4.94 6.56
C ARG A 67 18.80 4.10 7.80
N SER A 68 18.89 4.74 8.98
CA SER A 68 18.44 4.10 10.21
C SER A 68 16.91 3.87 10.21
N ARG A 69 16.44 2.92 11.01
CA ARG A 69 15.00 2.64 11.15
C ARG A 69 14.22 3.87 11.60
N GLU A 70 14.80 4.65 12.51
CA GLU A 70 14.21 5.88 13.04
C GLU A 70 14.05 6.93 11.94
N THR A 71 15.08 7.11 11.11
CA THR A 71 15.03 8.05 9.96
C THR A 71 13.99 7.62 8.94
N ILE A 72 13.93 6.32 8.60
CA ILE A 72 12.94 5.78 7.65
C ILE A 72 11.53 6.00 8.20
N LEU A 73 11.29 5.72 9.48
CA LEU A 73 10.00 5.94 10.12
C LEU A 73 9.59 7.42 10.12
N GLN A 74 10.55 8.31 10.43
CA GLN A 74 10.31 9.75 10.40
C GLN A 74 9.88 10.23 9.01
N TYR A 75 10.56 9.79 7.95
CA TYR A 75 10.22 10.12 6.57
C TYR A 75 8.83 9.56 6.22
N ALA A 76 8.58 8.29 6.50
CA ALA A 76 7.32 7.64 6.23
C ALA A 76 6.12 8.31 6.94
N ARG A 77 6.29 8.81 8.18
CA ARG A 77 5.28 9.61 8.88
C ARG A 77 4.96 10.93 8.13
N GLN A 78 5.99 11.57 7.58
CA GLN A 78 5.81 12.80 6.81
C GLN A 78 5.08 12.52 5.49
N ASP A 79 5.43 11.43 4.81
CA ASP A 79 4.79 11.00 3.56
C ASP A 79 3.32 10.63 3.79
N VAL A 80 3.01 9.87 4.84
CA VAL A 80 1.63 9.55 5.24
C VAL A 80 0.86 10.83 5.60
N ARG A 81 1.45 11.74 6.36
CA ARG A 81 0.81 13.03 6.69
C ARG A 81 0.49 13.86 5.45
N PHE A 82 1.40 13.91 4.49
CA PHE A 82 1.16 14.59 3.22
C PHE A 82 0.01 13.93 2.44
N LEU A 83 0.01 12.60 2.31
CA LEU A 83 -1.05 11.89 1.63
C LEU A 83 -2.42 12.07 2.32
N ARG A 84 -2.46 12.13 3.64
CA ARG A 84 -3.71 12.36 4.40
C ARG A 84 -4.34 13.72 4.16
N SER A 85 -3.65 14.67 3.52
CA SER A 85 -4.27 15.93 3.10
C SER A 85 -5.27 15.79 1.94
N PHE A 86 -5.38 14.59 1.35
CA PHE A 86 -6.21 14.31 0.17
C PHE A 86 -7.49 13.50 0.47
N ASP A 87 -7.99 13.46 1.69
CA ASP A 87 -9.20 12.69 2.05
C ASP A 87 -9.24 11.28 1.45
N LEU A 88 -8.29 10.45 1.84
CA LEU A 88 -8.11 9.10 1.30
C LEU A 88 -8.99 8.07 2.02
N LYS A 89 -9.34 6.97 1.33
CA LYS A 89 -9.95 5.78 1.95
C LYS A 89 -8.95 4.73 2.42
N ALA A 90 -7.75 4.69 1.84
CA ALA A 90 -6.68 3.78 2.21
C ALA A 90 -5.32 4.29 1.72
N ILE A 91 -4.23 3.76 2.27
CA ILE A 91 -2.86 4.00 1.78
C ILE A 91 -2.18 2.67 1.47
N LEU A 92 -1.57 2.57 0.28
CA LEU A 92 -0.62 1.52 -0.08
C LEU A 92 0.81 2.04 0.06
N ILE A 93 1.60 1.40 0.91
CA ILE A 93 3.05 1.60 0.99
C ILE A 93 3.70 0.69 -0.05
N ALA A 94 4.02 1.24 -1.22
CA ALA A 94 4.66 0.53 -2.32
C ALA A 94 6.18 0.34 -2.14
N CYS A 95 6.75 0.94 -1.10
CA CYS A 95 8.16 0.82 -0.72
C CYS A 95 8.40 -0.42 0.15
N GLY A 96 9.21 -1.37 -0.33
CA GLY A 96 9.63 -2.54 0.45
C GLY A 96 10.36 -2.17 1.74
N THR A 97 11.27 -1.18 1.67
CA THR A 97 12.03 -0.70 2.83
C THR A 97 11.12 -0.14 3.92
N VAL A 98 10.17 0.72 3.57
CA VAL A 98 9.21 1.30 4.54
C VAL A 98 8.27 0.22 5.07
N THR A 99 7.77 -0.67 4.21
CA THR A 99 6.90 -1.77 4.64
C THR A 99 7.58 -2.65 5.68
N THR A 100 8.83 -3.03 5.45
CA THR A 100 9.58 -3.93 6.36
C THR A 100 9.99 -3.28 7.68
N THR A 101 10.20 -1.96 7.69
CA THR A 101 10.74 -1.25 8.87
C THR A 101 9.68 -0.52 9.67
N SER A 102 8.64 -0.01 9.04
CA SER A 102 7.77 1.02 9.60
C SER A 102 6.27 0.71 9.57
N LEU A 103 5.80 -0.26 8.75
CA LEU A 103 4.37 -0.52 8.56
C LEU A 103 3.61 -0.79 9.87
N PRO A 104 4.08 -1.60 10.83
CA PRO A 104 3.35 -1.84 12.08
C PRO A 104 3.11 -0.56 12.87
N THR A 105 4.13 0.31 12.96
CA THR A 105 4.04 1.59 13.66
C THR A 105 3.07 2.54 12.94
N LEU A 106 3.16 2.65 11.62
CA LEU A 106 2.26 3.50 10.84
C LEU A 106 0.79 3.06 10.94
N ARG A 107 0.53 1.75 10.99
CA ARG A 107 -0.82 1.22 11.22
C ARG A 107 -1.36 1.57 12.61
N ALA A 108 -0.52 1.48 13.63
CA ALA A 108 -0.92 1.80 15.01
C ALA A 108 -1.19 3.31 15.22
N GLU A 109 -0.56 4.16 14.43
CA GLU A 109 -0.66 5.61 14.54
C GLU A 109 -1.76 6.23 13.68
N ASN A 110 -2.45 5.43 12.83
CA ASN A 110 -3.41 5.94 11.88
C ASN A 110 -4.72 5.14 11.94
N ASP A 111 -5.83 5.84 11.84
CA ASP A 111 -7.20 5.33 11.74
C ASP A 111 -7.55 4.83 10.32
N LEU A 112 -6.76 5.27 9.32
CA LEU A 112 -6.92 4.90 7.92
C LEU A 112 -6.26 3.53 7.64
N PRO A 113 -6.90 2.64 6.87
CA PRO A 113 -6.26 1.39 6.44
C PRO A 113 -4.95 1.63 5.69
N ILE A 114 -3.85 1.06 6.22
CA ILE A 114 -2.52 1.12 5.59
C ILE A 114 -2.08 -0.30 5.26
N VAL A 115 -1.81 -0.58 4.00
CA VAL A 115 -1.31 -1.86 3.51
C VAL A 115 0.10 -1.71 2.96
N GLY A 116 0.86 -2.80 2.94
CA GLY A 116 2.22 -2.83 2.41
C GLY A 116 2.44 -3.99 1.45
N VAL A 117 3.59 -4.01 0.79
CA VAL A 117 3.90 -4.94 -0.30
C VAL A 117 4.53 -6.26 0.14
N VAL A 118 4.92 -6.42 1.41
CA VAL A 118 5.63 -7.63 1.88
C VAL A 118 4.73 -8.86 1.85
N GLU A 119 3.54 -8.77 2.44
CA GLU A 119 2.61 -9.90 2.52
C GLU A 119 2.18 -10.43 1.15
N PRO A 120 1.70 -9.59 0.20
CA PRO A 120 1.34 -10.08 -1.13
C PRO A 120 2.54 -10.64 -1.90
N ALA A 121 3.74 -10.11 -1.73
CA ALA A 121 4.95 -10.64 -2.32
C ALA A 121 5.29 -12.04 -1.77
N CYS A 122 5.18 -12.25 -0.46
CA CYS A 122 5.38 -13.54 0.19
C CYS A 122 4.35 -14.57 -0.29
N ARG A 123 3.07 -14.23 -0.33
CA ARG A 123 2.00 -15.09 -0.87
C ARG A 123 2.31 -15.54 -2.29
N ARG A 124 2.69 -14.60 -3.15
CA ARG A 124 3.02 -14.91 -4.56
C ARG A 124 4.25 -15.79 -4.66
N ALA A 125 5.30 -15.53 -3.90
CA ALA A 125 6.51 -16.32 -3.86
C ALA A 125 6.22 -17.77 -3.46
N LEU A 126 5.42 -18.00 -2.42
CA LEU A 126 4.99 -19.33 -1.98
C LEU A 126 4.13 -20.05 -3.03
N ALA A 127 3.25 -19.32 -3.72
CA ALA A 127 2.38 -19.90 -4.74
C ALA A 127 3.14 -20.39 -5.98
N VAL A 128 4.26 -19.73 -6.34
CA VAL A 128 5.05 -20.11 -7.52
C VAL A 128 6.23 -21.03 -7.20
N SER A 129 6.68 -21.09 -5.95
CA SER A 129 7.84 -21.90 -5.54
C SER A 129 7.42 -23.37 -5.31
N LYS A 130 7.90 -24.27 -6.18
CA LYS A 130 7.62 -25.72 -6.08
C LYS A 130 8.23 -26.36 -4.83
N ASN A 131 9.43 -25.95 -4.45
CA ASN A 131 10.21 -26.54 -3.35
C ASN A 131 10.23 -25.69 -2.07
N LYS A 132 9.46 -24.58 -2.05
CA LYS A 132 9.39 -23.62 -0.94
C LYS A 132 10.74 -22.97 -0.55
N ARG A 133 11.74 -23.08 -1.43
CA ARG A 133 13.04 -22.40 -1.25
C ARG A 133 13.00 -21.06 -1.96
N ILE A 134 13.01 -19.98 -1.19
CA ILE A 134 12.85 -18.60 -1.66
C ILE A 134 14.09 -17.82 -1.26
N GLY A 135 14.79 -17.24 -2.25
CA GLY A 135 15.86 -16.28 -2.04
C GLY A 135 15.30 -14.86 -2.13
N MET A 136 15.83 -13.94 -1.33
CA MET A 136 15.45 -12.54 -1.34
C MET A 136 16.68 -11.65 -1.60
N ILE A 137 16.53 -10.71 -2.54
CA ILE A 137 17.48 -9.61 -2.77
C ILE A 137 16.73 -8.32 -2.46
N ALA A 138 17.22 -7.53 -1.52
CA ALA A 138 16.56 -6.29 -1.06
C ALA A 138 17.56 -5.29 -0.49
N THR A 139 17.09 -4.12 -0.09
CA THR A 139 17.91 -3.14 0.63
C THR A 139 18.41 -3.70 1.97
N GLN A 140 19.52 -3.16 2.46
CA GLN A 140 20.09 -3.57 3.75
C GLN A 140 19.07 -3.47 4.89
N ALA A 141 18.29 -2.38 4.94
CA ALA A 141 17.24 -2.20 5.94
C ALA A 141 16.17 -3.29 5.85
N SER A 142 15.72 -3.66 4.64
CA SER A 142 14.73 -4.72 4.42
C SER A 142 15.26 -6.09 4.87
N VAL A 143 16.50 -6.43 4.51
CA VAL A 143 17.13 -7.72 4.92
C VAL A 143 17.28 -7.78 6.43
N ARG A 144 17.83 -6.73 7.04
CA ARG A 144 18.04 -6.68 8.50
C ARG A 144 16.76 -6.70 9.32
N SER A 145 15.64 -6.26 8.74
CA SER A 145 14.34 -6.26 9.44
C SER A 145 13.81 -7.67 9.74
N GLY A 146 14.21 -8.69 8.97
CA GLY A 146 13.67 -10.04 9.06
C GLY A 146 12.18 -10.17 8.67
N ALA A 147 11.53 -9.11 8.20
CA ALA A 147 10.08 -9.07 8.00
C ALA A 147 9.59 -10.08 6.94
N TYR A 148 10.33 -10.26 5.84
CA TYR A 148 9.99 -11.25 4.82
C TYR A 148 10.07 -12.68 5.35
N GLU A 149 11.15 -12.98 6.08
CA GLU A 149 11.33 -14.30 6.67
C GLU A 149 10.23 -14.61 7.70
N ALA A 150 9.95 -13.65 8.61
CA ALA A 150 8.89 -13.78 9.59
C ALA A 150 7.52 -14.00 8.93
N THR A 151 7.21 -13.24 7.87
CA THR A 151 5.96 -13.37 7.13
C THR A 151 5.85 -14.74 6.43
N LEU A 152 6.93 -15.20 5.78
CA LEU A 152 6.94 -16.51 5.11
C LEU A 152 6.79 -17.68 6.09
N ARG A 153 7.31 -17.56 7.31
CA ARG A 153 7.17 -18.60 8.35
C ARG A 153 5.76 -18.67 8.93
N GLN A 154 4.97 -17.61 8.84
CA GLN A 154 3.58 -17.54 9.33
C GLN A 154 2.55 -18.05 8.31
N MET A 155 2.94 -18.26 7.05
CA MET A 155 2.11 -18.73 5.94
C MET A 155 2.30 -20.22 5.67
#